data_0b19b4580b295e02d6d27ca2cac1af37
#
_entry.id   0b19b4580b295e02d6d27ca2cac1af37
#
_cell.length_a   1.000
_cell.length_b   1.000
_cell.length_c   1.000
_cell.angle_alpha   90.00
_cell.angle_beta   90.00
_cell.angle_gamma   90.00
#
_symmetry.space_group_name_H-M   'P 1'
#
loop_
_entity.id
_entity.type
_entity.pdbx_description
1 polymer ?
#
loop_
_entity_poly.entity_id
_entity_poly.type
_entity_poly.pdbx_seq_one_letter_code
_entity_poly.pdbx_strand_id
1 'polypeptide(L)'
;ALIEFAAKEATEKDEWELNRDHALIELLYSSGLRLSELLGLDSEPSRDSLGWIDWNESEVSVLGKGNKRRTIPVGKPAMLALQHWKTQRALLPLKDQHALFVSIQGKRLGPRTVQARLRSMAIRAGLPTHVHPHMMRHSFASHVLQSSHDLRAVQEMLGHASIASTQIYTALDFQHLAKAYDSAHPRAKVKGNKS
;
A
#
# COMPACT_ATOMS: atom_id res chain seq x y z
N ALA A 1 13.42 -7.30 5.75
CA ALA A 1 14.63 -6.77 5.08
C ALA A 1 14.38 -5.48 4.31
N LEU A 2 13.70 -5.51 3.11
CA LEU A 2 13.55 -4.28 2.29
C LEU A 2 12.78 -3.16 3.00
N ILE A 3 11.66 -3.48 3.63
CA ILE A 3 10.79 -2.52 4.32
C ILE A 3 11.52 -1.90 5.52
N GLU A 4 12.20 -2.71 6.29
CA GLU A 4 13.01 -2.27 7.44
C GLU A 4 14.14 -1.35 6.99
N PHE A 5 14.79 -1.68 5.87
CA PHE A 5 15.80 -0.83 5.26
C PHE A 5 15.22 0.51 4.82
N ALA A 6 14.07 0.51 4.15
CA ALA A 6 13.38 1.74 3.73
C ALA A 6 12.98 2.61 4.92
N ALA A 7 12.46 2.01 5.99
CA ALA A 7 12.12 2.71 7.22
C ALA A 7 13.35 3.35 7.88
N LYS A 8 14.46 2.62 7.93
CA LYS A 8 15.73 3.11 8.49
C LYS A 8 16.27 4.28 7.68
N GLU A 9 16.39 4.15 6.36
CA GLU A 9 16.87 5.25 5.50
C GLU A 9 15.99 6.51 5.64
N ALA A 10 14.66 6.35 5.65
CA ALA A 10 13.73 7.46 5.80
C ALA A 10 13.89 8.17 7.14
N THR A 11 14.09 7.42 8.23
CA THR A 11 14.30 7.98 9.58
C THR A 11 15.66 8.66 9.73
N GLU A 12 16.73 8.06 9.19
CA GLU A 12 18.09 8.57 9.36
C GLU A 12 18.38 9.84 8.54
N LYS A 13 17.77 9.94 7.35
CA LYS A 13 18.07 11.03 6.41
C LYS A 13 17.00 12.10 6.32
N ASP A 14 15.76 11.75 6.68
CA ASP A 14 14.55 12.59 6.60
C ASP A 14 14.38 13.33 5.25
N GLU A 15 14.85 12.70 4.16
CA GLU A 15 14.66 13.19 2.81
C GLU A 15 13.26 12.83 2.31
N TRP A 16 12.52 13.80 1.77
CA TRP A 16 11.14 13.60 1.33
C TRP A 16 10.97 12.44 0.31
N GLU A 17 11.95 12.21 -0.56
CA GLU A 17 11.92 11.07 -1.50
C GLU A 17 12.01 9.73 -0.79
N LEU A 18 12.81 9.62 0.26
CA LEU A 18 12.92 8.40 1.06
C LEU A 18 11.66 8.16 1.88
N ASN A 19 11.05 9.22 2.41
CA ASN A 19 9.78 9.15 3.13
C ASN A 19 8.63 8.71 2.19
N ARG A 20 8.60 9.25 0.96
CA ARG A 20 7.67 8.80 -0.08
C ARG A 20 7.86 7.32 -0.41
N ASP A 21 9.10 6.91 -0.65
CA ASP A 21 9.43 5.55 -1.06
C ASP A 21 9.16 4.54 0.06
N HIS A 22 9.42 4.92 1.31
CA HIS A 22 9.03 4.13 2.48
C HIS A 22 7.51 3.94 2.56
N ALA A 23 6.73 5.02 2.46
CA ALA A 23 5.27 4.95 2.49
C ALA A 23 4.70 4.10 1.33
N LEU A 24 5.27 4.23 0.14
CA LEU A 24 4.90 3.45 -1.04
C LEU A 24 5.13 1.95 -0.83
N ILE A 25 6.30 1.58 -0.31
CA ILE A 25 6.67 0.17 -0.06
C ILE A 25 5.82 -0.43 1.05
N GLU A 26 5.61 0.29 2.14
CA GLU A 26 4.74 -0.14 3.23
C GLU A 26 3.31 -0.41 2.73
N LEU A 27 2.77 0.50 1.91
CA LEU A 27 1.43 0.34 1.36
C LEU A 27 1.35 -0.85 0.39
N LEU A 28 2.31 -1.00 -0.52
CA LEU A 28 2.35 -2.16 -1.44
C LEU A 28 2.37 -3.49 -0.67
N TYR A 29 3.19 -3.56 0.38
CA TYR A 29 3.35 -4.79 1.16
C TYR A 29 2.14 -5.04 2.06
N SER A 30 1.54 -4.03 2.66
CA SER A 30 0.43 -4.19 3.60
C SER A 30 -0.92 -4.41 2.92
N SER A 31 -1.11 -3.95 1.68
CA SER A 31 -2.40 -4.01 0.98
C SER A 31 -2.42 -4.90 -0.26
N GLY A 32 -1.26 -5.32 -0.75
CA GLY A 32 -1.15 -6.13 -1.95
C GLY A 32 -1.70 -5.47 -3.22
N LEU A 33 -1.72 -4.14 -3.30
CA LEU A 33 -2.17 -3.39 -4.47
C LEU A 33 -1.37 -3.73 -5.73
N ARG A 34 -2.03 -3.65 -6.89
CA ARG A 34 -1.31 -3.58 -8.16
C ARG A 34 -0.58 -2.25 -8.28
N LEU A 35 0.55 -2.23 -9.00
CA LEU A 35 1.30 -0.97 -9.18
C LEU A 35 0.42 0.14 -9.80
N SER A 36 -0.43 -0.19 -10.77
CA SER A 36 -1.35 0.77 -11.39
C SER A 36 -2.40 1.31 -10.40
N GLU A 37 -2.89 0.46 -9.50
CA GLU A 37 -3.83 0.86 -8.44
C GLU A 37 -3.16 1.80 -7.45
N LEU A 38 -1.95 1.48 -6.99
CA LEU A 38 -1.16 2.34 -6.12
C LEU A 38 -0.89 3.71 -6.74
N LEU A 39 -0.48 3.74 -8.01
CA LEU A 39 -0.18 4.97 -8.72
C LEU A 39 -1.43 5.80 -9.06
N GLY A 40 -2.59 5.15 -9.13
CA GLY A 40 -3.90 5.80 -9.29
C GLY A 40 -4.48 6.40 -8.02
N LEU A 41 -3.82 6.23 -6.86
CA LEU A 41 -4.33 6.77 -5.60
C LEU A 41 -4.26 8.29 -5.56
N ASP A 42 -5.34 8.87 -5.07
CA ASP A 42 -5.44 10.29 -4.72
C ASP A 42 -5.25 10.47 -3.20
N SER A 43 -4.77 11.63 -2.80
CA SER A 43 -4.57 11.96 -1.38
C SER A 43 -5.89 12.15 -0.63
N GLU A 44 -6.91 12.58 -1.37
CA GLU A 44 -8.27 12.79 -0.85
C GLU A 44 -9.28 12.28 -1.90
N PRO A 45 -10.46 11.79 -1.49
CA PRO A 45 -11.47 11.31 -2.42
C PRO A 45 -12.05 12.46 -3.25
N SER A 46 -12.27 12.19 -4.53
CA SER A 46 -13.01 13.06 -5.44
C SER A 46 -13.95 12.24 -6.32
N ARG A 47 -14.81 12.91 -7.08
CA ARG A 47 -15.75 12.24 -7.98
C ARG A 47 -15.06 11.33 -9.00
N ASP A 48 -13.89 11.75 -9.47
CA ASP A 48 -13.15 11.08 -10.54
C ASP A 48 -11.99 10.21 -9.99
N SER A 49 -11.84 10.10 -8.67
CA SER A 49 -10.78 9.31 -8.05
C SER A 49 -10.90 7.83 -8.38
N LEU A 50 -9.83 7.24 -8.91
CA LEU A 50 -9.70 5.80 -9.12
C LEU A 50 -9.47 5.05 -7.80
N GLY A 51 -8.89 5.72 -6.81
CA GLY A 51 -8.68 5.22 -5.47
C GLY A 51 -8.17 6.30 -4.54
N TRP A 52 -8.28 6.09 -3.24
CA TRP A 52 -7.83 7.02 -2.20
C TRP A 52 -7.55 6.28 -0.89
N ILE A 53 -6.93 7.00 0.05
CA ILE A 53 -6.76 6.55 1.43
C ILE A 53 -7.89 7.13 2.28
N ASP A 54 -8.64 6.27 2.98
CA ASP A 54 -9.49 6.69 4.09
C ASP A 54 -8.63 6.78 5.36
N TRP A 55 -8.32 8.01 5.75
CA TRP A 55 -7.43 8.30 6.87
C TRP A 55 -8.07 7.97 8.22
N ASN A 56 -9.40 8.01 8.32
CA ASN A 56 -10.15 7.76 9.55
C ASN A 56 -10.29 6.26 9.80
N GLU A 57 -10.68 5.53 8.76
CA GLU A 57 -10.90 4.09 8.85
C GLU A 57 -9.62 3.26 8.66
N SER A 58 -8.50 3.91 8.30
CA SER A 58 -7.24 3.23 7.96
C SER A 58 -7.39 2.21 6.83
N GLU A 59 -7.97 2.66 5.72
CA GLU A 59 -8.32 1.85 4.58
C GLU A 59 -7.81 2.45 3.27
N VAL A 60 -7.62 1.59 2.26
CA VAL A 60 -7.41 2.02 0.87
C VAL A 60 -8.54 1.51 0.00
N SER A 61 -9.24 2.44 -0.65
CA SER A 61 -10.26 2.13 -1.66
C SER A 61 -9.65 2.22 -3.06
N VAL A 62 -9.87 1.21 -3.89
CA VAL A 62 -9.41 1.19 -5.28
C VAL A 62 -10.46 0.66 -6.23
N LEU A 63 -10.41 1.16 -7.47
CA LEU A 63 -11.23 0.68 -8.56
C LEU A 63 -10.48 -0.45 -9.29
N GLY A 64 -11.01 -1.66 -9.17
CA GLY A 64 -10.43 -2.86 -9.77
C GLY A 64 -10.95 -3.14 -11.19
N LYS A 65 -10.60 -4.32 -11.70
CA LYS A 65 -11.07 -4.80 -13.01
C LYS A 65 -12.60 -4.88 -13.05
N GLY A 66 -13.19 -4.44 -14.15
CA GLY A 66 -14.65 -4.41 -14.32
C GLY A 66 -15.35 -3.29 -13.56
N ASN A 67 -14.64 -2.21 -13.26
CA ASN A 67 -15.18 -1.02 -12.57
C ASN A 67 -15.75 -1.32 -11.17
N LYS A 68 -15.26 -2.40 -10.54
CA LYS A 68 -15.68 -2.78 -9.18
C LYS A 68 -14.73 -2.17 -8.17
N ARG A 69 -15.29 -1.40 -7.23
CA ARG A 69 -14.54 -0.82 -6.12
C ARG A 69 -14.35 -1.88 -5.04
N ARG A 70 -13.15 -1.91 -4.44
CA ARG A 70 -12.87 -2.70 -3.25
C ARG A 70 -12.10 -1.88 -2.24
N THR A 71 -12.26 -2.20 -0.98
CA THR A 71 -11.59 -1.59 0.15
C THR A 71 -10.71 -2.62 0.83
N ILE A 72 -9.51 -2.22 1.22
CA ILE A 72 -8.51 -3.08 1.85
C ILE A 72 -8.03 -2.38 3.11
N PRO A 73 -7.98 -3.04 4.27
CA PRO A 73 -7.42 -2.46 5.48
C PRO A 73 -5.93 -2.20 5.32
N VAL A 74 -5.45 -1.13 5.94
CA VAL A 74 -4.04 -0.72 5.92
C VAL A 74 -3.50 -0.78 7.34
N GLY A 75 -2.43 -1.54 7.54
CA GLY A 75 -1.81 -1.72 8.85
C GLY A 75 -1.18 -0.43 9.41
N LYS A 76 -1.12 -0.33 10.73
CA LYS A 76 -0.59 0.85 11.44
C LYS A 76 0.78 1.33 10.93
N PRO A 77 1.80 0.46 10.69
CA PRO A 77 3.08 0.93 10.18
C PRO A 77 2.96 1.63 8.83
N ALA A 78 2.14 1.11 7.92
CA ALA A 78 1.89 1.73 6.63
C ALA A 78 1.13 3.05 6.77
N MET A 79 0.12 3.13 7.66
CA MET A 79 -0.59 4.38 7.94
C MET A 79 0.33 5.45 8.52
N LEU A 80 1.23 5.11 9.44
CA LEU A 80 2.21 6.04 9.99
C LEU A 80 3.16 6.57 8.90
N ALA A 81 3.68 5.68 8.06
CA ALA A 81 4.53 6.08 6.92
C ALA A 81 3.79 6.99 5.94
N LEU A 82 2.51 6.67 5.64
CA LEU A 82 1.65 7.49 4.78
C LEU A 82 1.35 8.86 5.38
N GLN A 83 1.08 8.95 6.69
CA GLN A 83 0.86 10.22 7.38
C GLN A 83 2.10 11.10 7.34
N HIS A 84 3.28 10.52 7.59
CA HIS A 84 4.55 11.24 7.49
C HIS A 84 4.78 11.73 6.05
N TRP A 85 4.58 10.87 5.06
CA TRP A 85 4.64 11.26 3.64
C TRP A 85 3.63 12.38 3.30
N LYS A 86 2.38 12.30 3.78
CA LYS A 86 1.36 13.33 3.55
C LYS A 86 1.82 14.70 4.01
N THR A 87 2.49 14.78 5.17
CA THR A 87 3.07 16.01 5.71
C THR A 87 4.17 16.55 4.81
N GLN A 88 5.10 15.71 4.37
CA GLN A 88 6.20 16.09 3.47
C GLN A 88 5.66 16.53 2.09
N ARG A 89 4.70 15.77 1.55
CA ARG A 89 4.05 16.08 0.27
C ARG A 89 3.42 17.47 0.25
N ALA A 90 2.80 17.89 1.36
CA ALA A 90 2.15 19.20 1.44
C ALA A 90 3.13 20.40 1.29
N LEU A 91 4.42 20.17 1.48
CA LEU A 91 5.47 21.18 1.33
C LEU A 91 6.04 21.25 -0.09
N LEU A 92 5.67 20.32 -0.98
CA LEU A 92 6.21 20.24 -2.33
C LEU A 92 5.42 21.10 -3.33
N PRO A 93 6.07 21.62 -4.38
CA PRO A 93 5.41 22.34 -5.46
C PRO A 93 4.63 21.38 -6.37
N LEU A 94 3.38 21.09 -6.00
CA LEU A 94 2.56 20.09 -6.69
C LEU A 94 2.00 20.63 -8.01
N LYS A 95 2.19 19.86 -9.11
CA LYS A 95 1.51 20.03 -10.39
C LYS A 95 0.26 19.17 -10.51
N ASP A 96 0.27 17.99 -9.89
CA ASP A 96 -0.91 17.13 -9.69
C ASP A 96 -1.26 17.17 -8.19
N GLN A 97 -2.24 17.98 -7.83
CA GLN A 97 -2.66 18.19 -6.45
C GLN A 97 -3.42 16.97 -5.90
N HIS A 98 -3.99 16.14 -6.77
CA HIS A 98 -4.74 14.96 -6.37
C HIS A 98 -3.83 13.75 -6.08
N ALA A 99 -2.77 13.55 -6.88
CA ALA A 99 -1.92 12.37 -6.76
C ALA A 99 -1.36 12.16 -5.35
N LEU A 100 -1.59 10.98 -4.76
CA LEU A 100 -0.99 10.63 -3.47
C LEU A 100 0.54 10.58 -3.55
N PHE A 101 1.09 9.90 -4.58
CA PHE A 101 2.52 9.81 -4.79
C PHE A 101 2.98 10.66 -5.96
N VAL A 102 3.91 11.56 -5.70
CA VAL A 102 4.41 12.53 -6.68
C VAL A 102 5.91 12.39 -6.93
N SER A 103 6.33 12.83 -8.13
CA SER A 103 7.73 12.94 -8.53
C SER A 103 8.33 14.28 -8.08
N ILE A 104 9.63 14.45 -8.28
CA ILE A 104 10.34 15.73 -8.05
C ILE A 104 9.73 16.90 -8.85
N GLN A 105 9.08 16.61 -9.98
CA GLN A 105 8.40 17.64 -10.75
C GLN A 105 6.99 17.95 -10.23
N GLY A 106 6.56 17.37 -9.12
CA GLY A 106 5.21 17.54 -8.55
C GLY A 106 4.09 16.86 -9.36
N LYS A 107 4.43 16.00 -10.33
CA LYS A 107 3.48 15.20 -11.12
C LYS A 107 3.27 13.82 -10.48
N ARG A 108 2.14 13.19 -10.77
CA ARG A 108 1.87 11.79 -10.39
C ARG A 108 3.05 10.89 -10.74
N LEU A 109 3.43 10.05 -9.79
CA LEU A 109 4.57 9.16 -9.95
C LEU A 109 4.30 8.11 -11.04
N GLY A 110 5.28 7.86 -11.89
CA GLY A 110 5.16 6.89 -12.97
C GLY A 110 5.67 5.49 -12.60
N PRO A 111 5.20 4.42 -13.29
CA PRO A 111 5.57 3.05 -12.96
C PRO A 111 7.07 2.77 -13.14
N ARG A 112 7.71 3.36 -14.14
CA ARG A 112 9.16 3.21 -14.37
C ARG A 112 9.97 3.78 -13.21
N THR A 113 9.54 4.91 -12.65
CA THR A 113 10.20 5.53 -11.49
C THR A 113 10.12 4.62 -10.28
N VAL A 114 8.93 4.07 -9.98
CA VAL A 114 8.77 3.14 -8.85
C VAL A 114 9.64 1.91 -9.01
N GLN A 115 9.66 1.30 -10.20
CA GLN A 115 10.49 0.13 -10.47
C GLN A 115 11.98 0.42 -10.30
N ALA A 116 12.44 1.57 -10.79
CA ALA A 116 13.84 2.00 -10.62
C ALA A 116 14.20 2.25 -9.14
N ARG A 117 13.29 2.89 -8.38
CA ARG A 117 13.48 3.14 -6.94
C ARG A 117 13.51 1.85 -6.14
N LEU A 118 12.60 0.91 -6.38
CA LEU A 118 12.60 -0.42 -5.73
C LEU A 118 13.89 -1.19 -6.03
N ARG A 119 14.34 -1.19 -7.30
CA ARG A 119 15.60 -1.84 -7.70
C ARG A 119 16.80 -1.23 -6.98
N SER A 120 16.93 0.09 -7.02
CA SER A 120 18.01 0.82 -6.35
C SER A 120 18.02 0.53 -4.84
N MET A 121 16.87 0.53 -4.19
CA MET A 121 16.73 0.24 -2.77
C MET A 121 17.11 -1.21 -2.45
N ALA A 122 16.70 -2.19 -3.27
CA ALA A 122 17.09 -3.58 -3.09
C ALA A 122 18.61 -3.78 -3.15
N ILE A 123 19.28 -3.09 -4.08
CA ILE A 123 20.74 -3.09 -4.20
C ILE A 123 21.39 -2.51 -2.94
N ARG A 124 20.94 -1.34 -2.46
CA ARG A 124 21.48 -0.72 -1.23
C ARG A 124 21.21 -1.55 0.02
N ALA A 125 20.10 -2.27 0.05
CA ALA A 125 19.74 -3.20 1.13
C ALA A 125 20.53 -4.53 1.08
N GLY A 126 21.39 -4.73 0.08
CA GLY A 126 22.18 -5.96 -0.09
C GLY A 126 21.33 -7.18 -0.45
N LEU A 127 20.16 -6.98 -1.06
CA LEU A 127 19.30 -8.11 -1.42
C LEU A 127 19.80 -8.79 -2.70
N PRO A 128 19.82 -10.14 -2.75
CA PRO A 128 20.38 -10.90 -3.86
C PRO A 128 19.51 -10.89 -5.13
N THR A 129 18.28 -10.40 -5.02
CA THR A 129 17.27 -10.43 -6.10
C THR A 129 16.71 -9.04 -6.39
N HIS A 130 16.34 -8.82 -7.65
CA HIS A 130 15.62 -7.61 -8.05
C HIS A 130 14.19 -7.65 -7.47
N VAL A 131 13.91 -6.72 -6.54
CA VAL A 131 12.56 -6.56 -6.00
C VAL A 131 11.71 -5.76 -6.97
N HIS A 132 10.50 -6.23 -7.22
CA HIS A 132 9.52 -5.54 -8.06
C HIS A 132 8.10 -5.64 -7.43
N PRO A 133 7.16 -4.77 -7.82
CA PRO A 133 5.84 -4.67 -7.17
C PRO A 133 5.05 -5.98 -7.08
N HIS A 134 5.15 -6.86 -8.07
CA HIS A 134 4.47 -8.16 -8.05
C HIS A 134 4.97 -9.08 -6.93
N MET A 135 6.26 -9.00 -6.57
CA MET A 135 6.79 -9.77 -5.44
C MET A 135 6.20 -9.29 -4.11
N MET A 136 6.02 -7.97 -3.94
CA MET A 136 5.40 -7.40 -2.75
C MET A 136 3.94 -7.88 -2.61
N ARG A 137 3.20 -7.85 -3.72
CA ARG A 137 1.82 -8.36 -3.76
C ARG A 137 1.74 -9.87 -3.49
N HIS A 138 2.68 -10.65 -4.04
CA HIS A 138 2.75 -12.09 -3.78
C HIS A 138 3.08 -12.37 -2.30
N SER A 139 4.01 -11.63 -1.72
CA SER A 139 4.34 -11.71 -0.29
C SER A 139 3.14 -11.39 0.61
N PHE A 140 2.37 -10.34 0.27
CA PHE A 140 1.10 -10.04 0.95
C PHE A 140 0.15 -11.23 0.91
N ALA A 141 -0.13 -11.75 -0.30
CA ALA A 141 -1.04 -12.88 -0.50
C ALA A 141 -0.60 -14.12 0.32
N SER A 142 0.68 -14.46 0.27
CA SER A 142 1.23 -15.60 0.98
C SER A 142 1.13 -15.44 2.51
N HIS A 143 1.46 -14.27 3.04
CA HIS A 143 1.40 -14.02 4.47
C HIS A 143 -0.04 -14.04 5.00
N VAL A 144 -0.97 -13.37 4.31
CA VAL A 144 -2.37 -13.38 4.72
C VAL A 144 -2.95 -14.79 4.63
N LEU A 145 -2.66 -15.54 3.55
CA LEU A 145 -3.15 -16.90 3.39
C LEU A 145 -2.60 -17.86 4.46
N GLN A 146 -1.29 -17.82 4.72
CA GLN A 146 -0.63 -18.69 5.71
C GLN A 146 -1.18 -18.50 7.12
N SER A 147 -1.61 -17.31 7.47
CA SER A 147 -2.02 -16.99 8.82
C SER A 147 -3.54 -16.97 9.00
N SER A 148 -4.32 -16.58 7.99
CA SER A 148 -5.79 -16.60 8.06
C SER A 148 -6.39 -17.95 7.65
N HIS A 149 -5.68 -18.71 6.80
CA HIS A 149 -6.19 -19.93 6.13
C HIS A 149 -7.47 -19.63 5.31
N ASP A 150 -7.73 -18.36 4.99
CA ASP A 150 -8.91 -17.90 4.28
C ASP A 150 -8.55 -17.44 2.86
N LEU A 151 -8.54 -18.40 1.93
CA LEU A 151 -8.27 -18.16 0.53
C LEU A 151 -9.26 -17.16 -0.10
N ARG A 152 -10.52 -17.18 0.35
CA ARG A 152 -11.56 -16.30 -0.17
C ARG A 152 -11.28 -14.85 0.22
N ALA A 153 -10.97 -14.58 1.49
CA ALA A 153 -10.60 -13.25 1.95
C ALA A 153 -9.40 -12.70 1.17
N VAL A 154 -8.35 -13.53 0.95
CA VAL A 154 -7.18 -13.13 0.17
C VAL A 154 -7.55 -12.80 -1.28
N GLN A 155 -8.38 -13.60 -1.93
CA GLN A 155 -8.83 -13.36 -3.30
C GLN A 155 -9.64 -12.07 -3.42
N GLU A 156 -10.50 -11.77 -2.45
CA GLU A 156 -11.30 -10.55 -2.39
C GLU A 156 -10.40 -9.32 -2.20
N MET A 157 -9.46 -9.34 -1.25
CA MET A 157 -8.48 -8.26 -1.05
C MET A 157 -7.65 -8.00 -2.31
N LEU A 158 -7.27 -9.05 -3.02
CA LEU A 158 -6.49 -8.93 -4.24
C LEU A 158 -7.34 -8.55 -5.46
N GLY A 159 -8.67 -8.64 -5.41
CA GLY A 159 -9.55 -8.36 -6.54
C GLY A 159 -9.32 -9.32 -7.70
N HIS A 160 -9.20 -10.62 -7.42
CA HIS A 160 -9.17 -11.67 -8.45
C HIS A 160 -10.58 -11.91 -9.00
N ALA A 161 -10.76 -11.70 -10.31
CA ALA A 161 -12.05 -11.77 -11.00
C ALA A 161 -12.60 -13.20 -11.21
N SER A 162 -12.04 -14.22 -10.57
CA SER A 162 -12.28 -15.63 -10.88
C SER A 162 -13.25 -16.35 -9.94
N ILE A 163 -14.14 -15.66 -9.26
CA ILE A 163 -15.35 -16.33 -8.74
C ILE A 163 -16.53 -15.45 -9.11
N ALA A 164 -17.41 -16.02 -9.92
CA ALA A 164 -18.65 -15.40 -10.35
C ALA A 164 -19.47 -15.04 -9.13
N SER A 165 -19.65 -13.79 -8.85
CA SER A 165 -20.90 -13.18 -8.43
C SER A 165 -20.71 -11.73 -8.07
N THR A 166 -21.67 -10.94 -8.42
CA THR A 166 -21.92 -9.57 -8.01
C THR A 166 -22.20 -9.56 -6.49
N GLN A 167 -21.16 -9.59 -5.67
CA GLN A 167 -21.31 -9.33 -4.25
C GLN A 167 -21.04 -7.85 -4.00
N ILE A 168 -22.07 -7.15 -3.61
CA ILE A 168 -21.98 -5.84 -2.96
C ILE A 168 -21.36 -6.14 -1.60
N TYR A 169 -20.15 -5.58 -1.34
CA TYR A 169 -19.51 -5.71 -0.04
C TYR A 169 -20.39 -5.03 1.01
N THR A 170 -20.81 -5.78 2.00
CA THR A 170 -21.49 -5.26 3.17
C THR A 170 -20.45 -4.85 4.23
N ALA A 171 -20.85 -4.02 5.19
CA ALA A 171 -20.00 -3.69 6.34
C ALA A 171 -19.53 -4.95 7.10
N LEU A 172 -20.33 -6.03 7.05
CA LEU A 172 -19.98 -7.32 7.66
C LEU A 172 -18.84 -8.03 6.92
N ASP A 173 -18.84 -7.97 5.58
CA ASP A 173 -17.76 -8.54 4.76
C ASP A 173 -16.43 -7.82 5.02
N PHE A 174 -16.49 -6.48 5.17
CA PHE A 174 -15.33 -5.69 5.51
C PHE A 174 -14.77 -6.04 6.90
N GLN A 175 -15.62 -6.21 7.91
CA GLN A 175 -15.18 -6.65 9.24
C GLN A 175 -14.51 -8.02 9.22
N HIS A 176 -14.97 -8.94 8.35
CA HIS A 176 -14.34 -10.23 8.14
C HIS A 176 -12.94 -10.08 7.52
N LEU A 177 -12.82 -9.25 6.47
CA LEU A 177 -11.53 -8.95 5.83
C LEU A 177 -10.54 -8.28 6.79
N ALA A 178 -11.01 -7.33 7.60
CA ALA A 178 -10.19 -6.67 8.61
C ALA A 178 -9.70 -7.66 9.68
N LYS A 179 -10.56 -8.55 10.18
CA LYS A 179 -10.17 -9.61 11.12
C LYS A 179 -9.14 -10.57 10.52
N ALA A 180 -9.35 -11.00 9.27
CA ALA A 180 -8.40 -11.86 8.56
C ALA A 180 -7.04 -11.16 8.41
N TYR A 181 -7.04 -9.87 8.06
CA TYR A 181 -5.83 -9.05 7.97
C TYR A 181 -5.14 -8.92 9.33
N ASP A 182 -5.85 -8.51 10.38
CA ASP A 182 -5.31 -8.28 11.73
C ASP A 182 -4.75 -9.54 12.37
N SER A 183 -5.37 -10.71 12.10
CA SER A 183 -4.88 -11.99 12.62
C SER A 183 -3.62 -12.46 11.89
N ALA A 184 -3.46 -12.10 10.64
CA ALA A 184 -2.62 -12.77 9.69
C ALA A 184 -1.39 -11.96 9.24
N HIS A 185 -1.57 -10.67 8.97
CA HIS A 185 -0.51 -9.91 8.31
C HIS A 185 0.51 -9.35 9.32
N PRO A 186 1.84 -9.50 9.09
CA PRO A 186 2.87 -9.02 10.02
C PRO A 186 2.81 -7.52 10.31
N ARG A 187 2.23 -6.73 9.39
CA ARG A 187 2.09 -5.27 9.52
C ARG A 187 0.78 -4.82 10.18
N ALA A 188 -0.15 -5.74 10.45
CA ALA A 188 -1.33 -5.45 11.24
C ALA A 188 -1.00 -5.30 12.74
N LYS A 189 -0.03 -6.09 13.22
CA LYS A 189 0.35 -6.11 14.63
C LYS A 189 1.52 -5.17 14.90
N VAL A 190 1.31 -4.13 15.70
CA VAL A 190 2.40 -3.43 16.38
C VAL A 190 2.90 -4.35 17.49
N LYS A 191 4.17 -4.73 17.46
CA LYS A 191 4.82 -5.34 18.64
C LYS A 191 4.69 -4.33 19.77
N GLY A 192 3.76 -4.57 20.71
CA GLY A 192 3.71 -3.83 21.95
C GLY A 192 5.04 -4.04 22.67
N ASN A 193 5.76 -2.96 22.89
CA ASN A 193 6.91 -2.94 23.76
C ASN A 193 6.36 -3.28 25.16
N LYS A 194 6.58 -4.50 25.64
CA LYS A 194 6.37 -4.80 27.05
C LYS A 194 7.49 -4.11 27.81
N SER A 195 7.12 -3.05 28.49
CA SER A 195 7.92 -2.47 29.59
C SER A 195 8.02 -3.48 30.71
#